data_6c9414abd8a2bfd18fb21ded52f4df53
#
_entry.id   6c9414abd8a2bfd18fb21ded52f4df53
#
_cell.length_a   1.000
_cell.length_b   1.000
_cell.length_c   1.000
_cell.angle_alpha   90.00
_cell.angle_beta   90.00
_cell.angle_gamma   90.00
#
_symmetry.space_group_name_H-M   'P 1'
#
loop_
_entity.id
_entity.type
_entity.pdbx_description
1 polymer ?
#
loop_
_entity_poly.entity_id
_entity_poly.type
_entity_poly.pdbx_seq_one_letter_code
_entity_poly.pdbx_strand_id
1 'polypeptide(L)'
;MPPVSSQPVPVSSQPQSEPVPPESVPPVSVPENDPYPELYVTKQEYVPHEAGDKVVYLTFDDGPSNLTLPVLDVLDRYGIKATFFVVGKTSEEDKEALRETVKRGHTLAVHTYTHDYASIYASPEAYLSDFSRIRNLIYDTTGVEPTIYRYAGGSVNGYNKGTARAIVTEMDRRGYTYYDWNVDSGDAQHGATAESIYRNVIDQTSRHEKAIVLMHNSGAKKDTLDQLPRIIEKLQSMGYRFAALDATVEPINFRLPD
;
A
#
# COMPACT_ATOMS: atom_id res chain seq x y z
N MET A 1 19.49 71.66 15.95
CA MET A 1 18.77 70.43 16.42
C MET A 1 19.68 69.24 16.19
N PRO A 2 20.09 68.49 17.22
CA PRO A 2 20.93 67.33 17.07
C PRO A 2 20.07 66.10 16.71
N PRO A 3 20.65 65.06 16.02
CA PRO A 3 19.90 63.88 15.61
C PRO A 3 19.64 62.95 16.79
N VAL A 4 18.43 62.37 16.81
CA VAL A 4 17.97 61.39 17.79
C VAL A 4 18.55 60.01 17.42
N SER A 5 19.35 59.46 18.34
CA SER A 5 19.89 58.10 18.26
C SER A 5 18.81 57.11 18.70
N SER A 6 18.36 56.23 17.79
CA SER A 6 17.49 55.11 18.11
C SER A 6 18.34 53.86 18.40
N GLN A 7 18.30 53.40 19.65
CA GLN A 7 18.90 52.12 20.05
C GLN A 7 17.98 50.96 19.65
N PRO A 8 18.54 49.80 19.21
CA PRO A 8 17.73 48.60 18.92
C PRO A 8 17.29 47.90 20.22
N VAL A 9 16.02 47.47 20.23
CA VAL A 9 15.41 46.68 21.31
C VAL A 9 15.94 45.24 21.24
N PRO A 10 16.31 44.60 22.36
CA PRO A 10 16.75 43.20 22.35
C PRO A 10 15.58 42.26 22.06
N VAL A 11 15.74 41.43 21.04
CA VAL A 11 14.82 40.33 20.71
C VAL A 11 15.05 39.19 21.72
N SER A 12 14.01 38.92 22.53
CA SER A 12 13.97 37.78 23.45
C SER A 12 13.92 36.47 22.67
N SER A 13 15.00 35.72 22.70
CA SER A 13 15.04 34.34 22.18
C SER A 13 14.29 33.40 23.15
N GLN A 14 13.12 32.93 22.74
CA GLN A 14 12.46 31.79 23.41
C GLN A 14 13.30 30.51 23.19
N PRO A 15 13.47 29.67 24.21
CA PRO A 15 14.14 28.39 24.03
C PRO A 15 13.29 27.49 23.11
N GLN A 16 13.88 27.03 22.01
CA GLN A 16 13.32 25.98 21.18
C GLN A 16 13.32 24.70 22.02
N SER A 17 12.14 24.11 22.23
CA SER A 17 12.02 22.77 22.81
C SER A 17 12.65 21.78 21.84
N GLU A 18 13.65 21.05 22.30
CA GLU A 18 14.21 19.91 21.56
C GLU A 18 13.11 18.89 21.27
N PRO A 19 13.10 18.26 20.06
CA PRO A 19 12.15 17.21 19.78
C PRO A 19 12.38 16.03 20.73
N VAL A 20 11.35 15.67 21.48
CA VAL A 20 11.34 14.48 22.32
C VAL A 20 11.55 13.26 21.39
N PRO A 21 12.54 12.38 21.66
CA PRO A 21 12.70 11.15 20.88
C PRO A 21 11.41 10.34 20.93
N PRO A 22 10.99 9.70 19.82
CA PRO A 22 9.81 8.85 19.84
C PRO A 22 9.98 7.77 20.89
N GLU A 23 8.97 7.61 21.73
CA GLU A 23 8.90 6.56 22.76
C GLU A 23 9.13 5.20 22.08
N SER A 24 10.11 4.44 22.54
CA SER A 24 10.44 3.14 21.94
C SER A 24 9.27 2.18 22.14
N VAL A 25 8.59 1.84 21.06
CA VAL A 25 7.53 0.80 21.07
C VAL A 25 8.16 -0.50 21.56
N PRO A 26 7.57 -1.18 22.57
CA PRO A 26 8.13 -2.42 23.10
C PRO A 26 8.23 -3.47 21.99
N PRO A 27 9.29 -4.30 21.98
CA PRO A 27 9.46 -5.33 20.97
C PRO A 27 8.30 -6.31 20.99
N VAL A 28 7.83 -6.69 19.79
CA VAL A 28 6.75 -7.66 19.63
C VAL A 28 7.17 -8.99 20.23
N SER A 29 6.37 -9.53 21.16
CA SER A 29 6.63 -10.82 21.79
C SER A 29 6.32 -11.95 20.81
N VAL A 30 7.36 -12.59 20.26
CA VAL A 30 7.24 -13.77 19.41
C VAL A 30 7.13 -15.01 20.29
N PRO A 31 6.10 -15.88 20.15
CA PRO A 31 6.01 -17.14 20.87
C PRO A 31 7.19 -18.07 20.53
N GLU A 32 7.75 -18.74 21.55
CA GLU A 32 8.99 -19.55 21.45
C GLU A 32 8.93 -20.65 20.37
N ASN A 33 7.76 -21.19 20.07
CA ASN A 33 7.55 -22.27 19.11
C ASN A 33 6.69 -21.84 17.90
N ASP A 34 6.65 -20.55 17.56
CA ASP A 34 5.92 -20.13 16.36
C ASP A 34 6.66 -20.61 15.10
N PRO A 35 5.99 -21.28 14.15
CA PRO A 35 6.64 -21.81 12.95
C PRO A 35 7.09 -20.71 11.97
N TYR A 36 6.64 -19.46 12.19
CA TYR A 36 6.95 -18.29 11.35
C TYR A 36 7.36 -17.10 12.23
N PRO A 37 8.49 -17.19 12.97
CA PRO A 37 8.92 -16.13 13.88
C PRO A 37 9.29 -14.83 13.14
N GLU A 38 9.61 -14.90 11.85
CA GLU A 38 9.87 -13.76 10.99
C GLU A 38 8.61 -12.98 10.60
N LEU A 39 7.42 -13.53 10.84
CA LEU A 39 6.14 -12.88 10.52
C LEU A 39 5.59 -12.08 11.72
N TYR A 40 6.44 -11.30 12.37
CA TYR A 40 6.01 -10.37 13.42
C TYR A 40 6.58 -8.99 13.12
N VAL A 41 5.70 -8.02 13.02
CA VAL A 41 6.06 -6.62 12.80
C VAL A 41 5.45 -5.76 13.89
N THR A 42 6.07 -4.62 14.18
CA THR A 42 5.50 -3.66 15.13
C THR A 42 4.23 -3.05 14.55
N LYS A 43 3.10 -3.29 15.22
CA LYS A 43 1.82 -2.68 14.84
C LYS A 43 1.91 -1.17 15.03
N GLN A 44 1.54 -0.43 14.00
CA GLN A 44 1.52 1.02 14.03
C GLN A 44 0.13 1.53 14.43
N GLU A 45 0.09 2.69 15.10
CA GLU A 45 -1.15 3.42 15.30
C GLU A 45 -1.55 4.15 14.00
N TYR A 46 -2.84 4.14 13.71
CA TYR A 46 -3.35 4.83 12.53
C TYR A 46 -3.40 6.34 12.75
N VAL A 47 -2.93 7.07 11.75
CA VAL A 47 -3.14 8.51 11.66
C VAL A 47 -4.56 8.73 11.12
N PRO A 48 -5.44 9.40 11.89
CA PRO A 48 -6.80 9.68 11.43
C PRO A 48 -6.79 10.51 10.14
N HIS A 49 -7.69 10.17 9.22
CA HIS A 49 -7.89 10.96 8.02
C HIS A 49 -8.53 12.32 8.37
N GLU A 50 -7.93 13.40 7.94
CA GLU A 50 -8.45 14.75 8.18
C GLU A 50 -9.58 15.06 7.19
N ALA A 51 -10.70 15.56 7.71
CA ALA A 51 -11.83 15.96 6.87
C ALA A 51 -11.43 17.09 5.90
N GLY A 52 -11.82 16.95 4.65
CA GLY A 52 -11.46 17.87 3.57
C GLY A 52 -10.12 17.60 2.89
N ASP A 53 -9.28 16.70 3.43
CA ASP A 53 -8.04 16.27 2.79
C ASP A 53 -8.33 15.22 1.70
N LYS A 54 -8.30 15.64 0.45
CA LYS A 54 -8.50 14.72 -0.68
C LYS A 54 -7.24 13.95 -1.01
N VAL A 55 -7.20 12.67 -0.66
CA VAL A 55 -6.05 11.79 -0.92
C VAL A 55 -6.42 10.56 -1.73
N VAL A 56 -5.58 10.24 -2.71
CA VAL A 56 -5.67 9.00 -3.50
C VAL A 56 -4.43 8.17 -3.29
N TYR A 57 -4.65 6.90 -2.96
CA TYR A 57 -3.65 5.85 -2.92
C TYR A 57 -3.84 4.98 -4.17
N LEU A 58 -2.96 5.14 -5.16
CA LEU A 58 -2.92 4.24 -6.31
C LEU A 58 -2.27 2.93 -5.88
N THR A 59 -2.96 1.82 -6.09
CA THR A 59 -2.45 0.49 -5.72
C THR A 59 -2.49 -0.46 -6.90
N PHE A 60 -1.45 -1.28 -7.03
CA PHE A 60 -1.26 -2.21 -8.13
C PHE A 60 -1.03 -3.62 -7.60
N ASP A 61 -1.92 -4.56 -7.93
CA ASP A 61 -1.84 -5.96 -7.55
C ASP A 61 -1.20 -6.82 -8.65
N ASP A 62 -0.75 -8.05 -8.31
CA ASP A 62 -0.28 -9.12 -9.21
C ASP A 62 1.06 -8.87 -9.91
N GLY A 63 1.74 -7.77 -9.63
CA GLY A 63 3.13 -7.58 -10.07
C GLY A 63 4.11 -8.47 -9.27
N PRO A 64 5.40 -8.45 -9.66
CA PRO A 64 5.99 -7.73 -10.78
C PRO A 64 5.64 -8.32 -12.14
N SER A 65 5.82 -7.54 -13.21
CA SER A 65 5.67 -7.97 -14.59
C SER A 65 6.47 -7.05 -15.54
N ASN A 66 6.43 -7.33 -16.82
CA ASN A 66 6.97 -6.44 -17.85
C ASN A 66 6.32 -5.05 -17.89
N LEU A 67 5.19 -4.85 -17.20
CA LEU A 67 4.53 -3.54 -17.06
C LEU A 67 4.98 -2.78 -15.81
N THR A 68 5.68 -3.41 -14.87
CA THR A 68 6.06 -2.75 -13.60
C THR A 68 6.95 -1.53 -13.86
N LEU A 69 8.07 -1.68 -14.58
CA LEU A 69 8.95 -0.55 -14.90
C LEU A 69 8.24 0.57 -15.69
N PRO A 70 7.45 0.28 -16.75
CA PRO A 70 6.64 1.29 -17.41
C PRO A 70 5.65 2.03 -16.49
N VAL A 71 5.02 1.34 -15.53
CA VAL A 71 4.17 1.99 -14.52
C VAL A 71 4.99 2.93 -13.65
N LEU A 72 6.15 2.48 -13.15
CA LEU A 72 7.07 3.32 -12.37
C LEU A 72 7.51 4.57 -13.16
N ASP A 73 7.79 4.43 -14.45
CA ASP A 73 8.18 5.55 -15.32
C ASP A 73 7.06 6.59 -15.47
N VAL A 74 5.79 6.15 -15.49
CA VAL A 74 4.65 7.07 -15.47
C VAL A 74 4.58 7.78 -14.12
N LEU A 75 4.65 7.06 -13.01
CA LEU A 75 4.56 7.63 -11.66
C LEU A 75 5.66 8.67 -11.41
N ASP A 76 6.89 8.38 -11.84
CA ASP A 76 8.02 9.31 -11.72
C ASP A 76 7.82 10.60 -12.51
N ARG A 77 7.26 10.53 -13.73
CA ARG A 77 6.93 11.73 -14.54
C ARG A 77 5.98 12.70 -13.82
N TYR A 78 5.09 12.18 -12.99
CA TYR A 78 4.14 12.99 -12.21
C TYR A 78 4.62 13.27 -10.78
N GLY A 79 5.78 12.73 -10.38
CA GLY A 79 6.34 12.92 -9.04
C GLY A 79 5.50 12.29 -7.91
N ILE A 80 4.71 11.25 -8.21
CA ILE A 80 3.82 10.61 -7.25
C ILE A 80 4.31 9.22 -6.84
N LYS A 81 3.88 8.77 -5.66
CA LYS A 81 4.20 7.44 -5.14
C LYS A 81 2.96 6.58 -5.04
N ALA A 82 3.14 5.27 -5.18
CA ALA A 82 2.08 4.27 -5.21
C ALA A 82 2.47 3.04 -4.37
N THR A 83 1.54 2.11 -4.22
CA THR A 83 1.76 0.85 -3.48
C THR A 83 1.59 -0.33 -4.43
N PHE A 84 2.50 -1.30 -4.34
CA PHE A 84 2.51 -2.51 -5.16
C PHE A 84 2.35 -3.73 -4.26
N PHE A 85 1.22 -4.42 -4.36
CA PHE A 85 0.95 -5.69 -3.70
C PHE A 85 1.40 -6.83 -4.62
N VAL A 86 2.53 -7.44 -4.27
CA VAL A 86 3.27 -8.28 -5.21
C VAL A 86 3.08 -9.78 -4.95
N VAL A 87 3.24 -10.57 -6.02
CA VAL A 87 3.16 -12.04 -6.00
C VAL A 87 4.54 -12.68 -6.19
N GLY A 88 4.64 -13.99 -5.91
CA GLY A 88 5.88 -14.75 -5.93
C GLY A 88 6.43 -15.00 -7.34
N LYS A 89 7.11 -14.01 -7.91
CA LYS A 89 7.85 -14.15 -9.18
C LYS A 89 9.35 -13.99 -8.93
N THR A 90 10.16 -14.84 -9.55
CA THR A 90 11.56 -15.05 -9.14
C THR A 90 12.58 -14.90 -10.27
N SER A 91 12.17 -14.53 -11.49
CA SER A 91 13.13 -14.22 -12.54
C SER A 91 13.99 -12.99 -12.15
N GLU A 92 15.15 -12.82 -12.74
CA GLU A 92 15.99 -11.67 -12.41
C GLU A 92 15.35 -10.35 -12.86
N GLU A 93 14.57 -10.36 -13.94
CA GLU A 93 13.77 -9.22 -14.38
C GLU A 93 12.69 -8.84 -13.36
N ASP A 94 12.01 -9.85 -12.79
CA ASP A 94 11.02 -9.63 -11.73
C ASP A 94 11.66 -9.04 -10.47
N LYS A 95 12.79 -9.62 -10.02
CA LYS A 95 13.53 -9.10 -8.87
C LYS A 95 14.07 -7.69 -9.10
N GLU A 96 14.54 -7.38 -10.31
CA GLU A 96 14.96 -6.03 -10.64
C GLU A 96 13.79 -5.05 -10.56
N ALA A 97 12.60 -5.45 -11.02
CA ALA A 97 11.41 -4.63 -10.89
C ALA A 97 11.04 -4.36 -9.41
N LEU A 98 11.22 -5.35 -8.51
CA LEU A 98 11.04 -5.13 -7.06
C LEU A 98 12.08 -4.13 -6.51
N ARG A 99 13.36 -4.28 -6.86
CA ARG A 99 14.42 -3.35 -6.45
C ARG A 99 14.15 -1.92 -6.92
N GLU A 100 13.80 -1.74 -8.19
CA GLU A 100 13.48 -0.43 -8.76
C GLU A 100 12.24 0.19 -8.12
N THR A 101 11.23 -0.61 -7.77
CA THR A 101 10.04 -0.13 -7.05
C THR A 101 10.43 0.53 -5.72
N VAL A 102 11.26 -0.13 -4.92
CA VAL A 102 11.76 0.42 -3.65
C VAL A 102 12.68 1.62 -3.87
N LYS A 103 13.64 1.50 -4.76
CA LYS A 103 14.63 2.55 -5.07
C LYS A 103 13.97 3.85 -5.51
N ARG A 104 12.85 3.79 -6.22
CA ARG A 104 12.04 4.94 -6.64
C ARG A 104 11.06 5.41 -5.56
N GLY A 105 11.12 4.86 -4.33
CA GLY A 105 10.36 5.31 -3.16
C GLY A 105 8.88 4.93 -3.17
N HIS A 106 8.51 3.86 -3.87
CA HIS A 106 7.18 3.27 -3.79
C HIS A 106 7.11 2.23 -2.67
N THR A 107 5.91 1.93 -2.17
CA THR A 107 5.72 0.88 -1.17
C THR A 107 5.60 -0.48 -1.84
N LEU A 108 6.43 -1.45 -1.42
CA LEU A 108 6.20 -2.87 -1.66
C LEU A 108 5.41 -3.48 -0.51
N ALA A 109 4.38 -4.23 -0.86
CA ALA A 109 3.48 -4.87 0.07
C ALA A 109 3.22 -6.32 -0.35
N VAL A 110 2.81 -7.15 0.61
CA VAL A 110 2.51 -8.56 0.34
C VAL A 110 1.14 -8.70 -0.31
N HIS A 111 1.06 -9.45 -1.42
CA HIS A 111 -0.20 -9.98 -1.92
C HIS A 111 -0.31 -11.47 -1.58
N THR A 112 0.31 -12.33 -2.34
CA THR A 112 0.48 -13.77 -2.07
C THR A 112 1.72 -14.28 -2.80
N TYR A 113 2.19 -15.47 -2.45
CA TYR A 113 3.26 -16.08 -3.25
C TYR A 113 2.70 -16.81 -4.47
N THR A 114 1.69 -17.66 -4.28
CA THR A 114 1.16 -18.55 -5.33
C THR A 114 0.01 -17.97 -6.13
N HIS A 115 -0.76 -17.07 -5.54
CA HIS A 115 -2.03 -16.56 -6.06
C HIS A 115 -3.07 -17.68 -6.35
N ASP A 116 -2.93 -18.83 -5.69
CA ASP A 116 -3.88 -19.94 -5.75
C ASP A 116 -4.87 -19.86 -4.59
N TYR A 117 -6.04 -19.30 -4.83
CA TYR A 117 -7.08 -19.07 -3.83
C TYR A 117 -7.47 -20.33 -3.05
N ALA A 118 -7.58 -21.47 -3.73
CA ALA A 118 -7.99 -22.73 -3.09
C ALA A 118 -6.94 -23.18 -2.05
N SER A 119 -5.67 -23.01 -2.36
CA SER A 119 -4.56 -23.39 -1.49
C SER A 119 -4.36 -22.37 -0.36
N ILE A 120 -4.28 -21.08 -0.68
CA ILE A 120 -3.95 -20.05 0.33
C ILE A 120 -5.04 -19.85 1.37
N TYR A 121 -6.31 -20.08 1.03
CA TYR A 121 -7.44 -19.92 1.93
C TYR A 121 -7.93 -21.23 2.55
N ALA A 122 -7.21 -22.34 2.37
CA ALA A 122 -7.57 -23.63 2.94
C ALA A 122 -7.53 -23.61 4.48
N SER A 123 -6.59 -22.90 5.08
CA SER A 123 -6.48 -22.70 6.54
C SER A 123 -5.60 -21.49 6.86
N PRO A 124 -5.61 -20.97 8.11
CA PRO A 124 -4.67 -19.94 8.54
C PRO A 124 -3.19 -20.36 8.36
N GLU A 125 -2.86 -21.61 8.61
CA GLU A 125 -1.50 -22.14 8.44
C GLU A 125 -1.07 -22.15 6.98
N ALA A 126 -1.97 -22.52 6.06
CA ALA A 126 -1.72 -22.46 4.62
C ALA A 126 -1.49 -21.02 4.16
N TYR A 127 -2.28 -20.08 4.68
CA TYR A 127 -2.11 -18.66 4.41
C TYR A 127 -0.75 -18.14 4.91
N LEU A 128 -0.37 -18.46 6.16
CA LEU A 128 0.91 -18.06 6.72
C LEU A 128 2.11 -18.65 5.95
N SER A 129 2.00 -19.89 5.50
CA SER A 129 3.05 -20.53 4.70
C SER A 129 3.27 -19.81 3.36
N ASP A 130 2.18 -19.42 2.67
CA ASP A 130 2.26 -18.67 1.42
C ASP A 130 2.79 -17.24 1.69
N PHE A 131 2.29 -16.59 2.74
CA PHE A 131 2.69 -15.25 3.16
C PHE A 131 4.18 -15.17 3.55
N SER A 132 4.71 -16.14 4.30
CA SER A 132 6.13 -16.21 4.66
C SER A 132 7.01 -16.25 3.40
N ARG A 133 6.63 -17.04 2.41
CA ARG A 133 7.38 -17.17 1.16
C ARG A 133 7.47 -15.85 0.39
N ILE A 134 6.39 -15.11 0.24
CA ILE A 134 6.41 -13.82 -0.46
C ILE A 134 7.10 -12.73 0.38
N ARG A 135 6.86 -12.69 1.70
CA ARG A 135 7.57 -11.77 2.61
C ARG A 135 9.09 -11.97 2.49
N ASN A 136 9.55 -13.23 2.53
CA ASN A 136 10.98 -13.55 2.43
C ASN A 136 11.51 -13.19 1.04
N LEU A 137 10.79 -13.45 -0.04
CA LEU A 137 11.19 -13.03 -1.38
C LEU A 137 11.39 -11.50 -1.48
N ILE A 138 10.47 -10.71 -0.91
CA ILE A 138 10.60 -9.25 -0.87
C ILE A 138 11.86 -8.86 -0.08
N TYR A 139 12.02 -9.39 1.13
CA TYR A 139 13.14 -9.07 2.01
C TYR A 139 14.49 -9.47 1.41
N ASP A 140 14.62 -10.69 0.91
CA ASP A 140 15.87 -11.20 0.32
C ASP A 140 16.26 -10.45 -0.95
N THR A 141 15.27 -9.91 -1.68
CA THR A 141 15.51 -9.18 -2.92
C THR A 141 15.84 -7.70 -2.69
N THR A 142 15.21 -7.07 -1.70
CA THR A 142 15.20 -5.59 -1.55
C THR A 142 15.71 -5.09 -0.21
N GLY A 143 15.82 -5.95 0.80
CA GLY A 143 16.10 -5.57 2.19
C GLY A 143 14.93 -4.90 2.91
N VAL A 144 13.77 -4.74 2.26
CA VAL A 144 12.59 -4.12 2.86
C VAL A 144 11.75 -5.19 3.58
N GLU A 145 11.36 -4.90 4.81
CA GLU A 145 10.39 -5.69 5.56
C GLU A 145 8.98 -5.13 5.30
N PRO A 146 8.11 -5.85 4.56
CA PRO A 146 6.76 -5.37 4.31
C PRO A 146 5.92 -5.45 5.59
N THR A 147 5.18 -4.40 5.90
CA THR A 147 4.32 -4.30 7.09
C THR A 147 2.83 -4.30 6.75
N ILE A 148 2.52 -4.18 5.48
CA ILE A 148 1.15 -4.14 4.96
C ILE A 148 0.93 -5.21 3.88
N TYR A 149 -0.35 -5.59 3.72
CA TYR A 149 -0.72 -6.62 2.75
C TYR A 149 -2.14 -6.42 2.21
N ARG A 150 -2.45 -7.16 1.15
CA ARG A 150 -3.79 -7.26 0.57
C ARG A 150 -4.10 -8.72 0.27
N TYR A 151 -5.30 -9.14 0.65
CA TYR A 151 -5.82 -10.46 0.31
C TYR A 151 -6.04 -10.61 -1.19
N ALA A 152 -5.66 -11.72 -1.78
CA ALA A 152 -6.01 -12.04 -3.16
C ALA A 152 -7.54 -12.13 -3.31
N GLY A 153 -8.10 -11.28 -4.18
CA GLY A 153 -9.55 -11.14 -4.34
C GLY A 153 -10.27 -10.42 -3.19
N GLY A 154 -9.52 -9.73 -2.32
CA GLY A 154 -10.03 -9.01 -1.17
C GLY A 154 -10.24 -9.87 0.08
N SER A 155 -10.42 -9.21 1.23
CA SER A 155 -10.58 -9.88 2.53
C SER A 155 -11.89 -10.69 2.65
N VAL A 156 -12.82 -10.49 1.71
CA VAL A 156 -14.09 -11.22 1.62
C VAL A 156 -14.31 -11.69 0.19
N ASN A 157 -14.15 -12.97 -0.05
CA ASN A 157 -14.36 -13.59 -1.37
C ASN A 157 -14.96 -15.00 -1.24
N GLY A 158 -15.21 -15.66 -2.38
CA GLY A 158 -15.84 -16.98 -2.40
C GLY A 158 -15.02 -18.12 -1.77
N TYR A 159 -13.71 -17.95 -1.69
CA TYR A 159 -12.78 -18.98 -1.22
C TYR A 159 -12.46 -18.87 0.28
N ASN A 160 -12.53 -17.67 0.86
CA ASN A 160 -12.13 -17.45 2.24
C ASN A 160 -13.28 -17.35 3.27
N LYS A 161 -14.53 -17.58 2.88
CA LYS A 161 -15.71 -17.44 3.75
C LYS A 161 -15.58 -18.15 5.10
N GLY A 162 -14.96 -19.33 5.13
CA GLY A 162 -14.78 -20.11 6.35
C GLY A 162 -13.52 -19.78 7.16
N THR A 163 -12.55 -19.10 6.56
CA THR A 163 -11.22 -18.86 7.15
C THR A 163 -10.87 -17.39 7.33
N ALA A 164 -11.58 -16.48 6.67
CA ALA A 164 -11.24 -15.05 6.62
C ALA A 164 -11.05 -14.45 8.02
N ARG A 165 -11.99 -14.68 8.95
CA ARG A 165 -11.90 -14.14 10.32
C ARG A 165 -10.68 -14.68 11.07
N ALA A 166 -10.39 -15.98 10.97
CA ALA A 166 -9.25 -16.59 11.64
C ALA A 166 -7.92 -16.07 11.07
N ILE A 167 -7.83 -15.92 9.74
CA ILE A 167 -6.65 -15.36 9.07
C ILE A 167 -6.45 -13.88 9.49
N VAL A 168 -7.51 -13.06 9.45
CA VAL A 168 -7.42 -11.65 9.88
C VAL A 168 -6.95 -11.54 11.32
N THR A 169 -7.53 -12.34 12.24
CA THR A 169 -7.14 -12.34 13.66
C THR A 169 -5.67 -12.72 13.83
N GLU A 170 -5.20 -13.72 13.10
CA GLU A 170 -3.81 -14.17 13.19
C GLU A 170 -2.83 -13.13 12.61
N MET A 171 -3.16 -12.51 11.49
CA MET A 171 -2.33 -11.47 10.87
C MET A 171 -2.30 -10.18 11.72
N ASP A 172 -3.42 -9.82 12.34
CA ASP A 172 -3.50 -8.70 13.28
C ASP A 172 -2.63 -8.95 14.53
N ARG A 173 -2.69 -10.17 15.10
CA ARG A 173 -1.81 -10.59 16.20
C ARG A 173 -0.32 -10.48 15.87
N ARG A 174 0.03 -10.65 14.60
CA ARG A 174 1.39 -10.50 14.09
C ARG A 174 1.76 -9.05 13.74
N GLY A 175 0.84 -8.10 13.91
CA GLY A 175 1.07 -6.68 13.72
C GLY A 175 0.86 -6.16 12.29
N TYR A 176 0.48 -7.02 11.34
CA TYR A 176 0.26 -6.63 9.96
C TYR A 176 -1.05 -5.88 9.76
N THR A 177 -1.04 -4.85 8.89
CA THR A 177 -2.23 -4.12 8.45
C THR A 177 -2.61 -4.53 7.03
N TYR A 178 -3.90 -4.87 6.80
CA TYR A 178 -4.36 -5.16 5.45
C TYR A 178 -5.24 -4.03 4.89
N TYR A 179 -5.25 -3.95 3.55
CA TYR A 179 -6.01 -2.95 2.81
C TYR A 179 -6.85 -3.62 1.73
N ASP A 180 -8.17 -3.48 1.83
CA ASP A 180 -9.04 -3.64 0.68
C ASP A 180 -9.04 -2.33 -0.12
N TRP A 181 -10.12 -1.98 -0.78
CA TRP A 181 -10.27 -0.78 -1.60
C TRP A 181 -11.69 -0.23 -1.52
N ASN A 182 -11.87 1.03 -1.88
CA ASN A 182 -13.18 1.65 -2.07
C ASN A 182 -13.38 2.20 -3.48
N VAL A 183 -12.37 2.03 -4.35
CA VAL A 183 -12.42 2.36 -5.77
C VAL A 183 -11.87 1.18 -6.56
N ASP A 184 -12.71 0.57 -7.39
CA ASP A 184 -12.32 -0.54 -8.28
C ASP A 184 -12.24 -0.04 -9.72
N SER A 185 -11.05 -0.09 -10.32
CA SER A 185 -10.87 0.25 -11.73
C SER A 185 -11.65 -0.66 -12.68
N GLY A 186 -11.97 -1.88 -12.23
CA GLY A 186 -12.60 -2.90 -13.05
C GLY A 186 -11.69 -3.50 -14.12
N ASP A 187 -10.38 -3.25 -14.06
CA ASP A 187 -9.42 -3.70 -15.08
C ASP A 187 -9.23 -5.21 -15.11
N ALA A 188 -9.62 -5.93 -14.04
CA ALA A 188 -9.65 -7.39 -13.99
C ALA A 188 -10.98 -7.99 -14.50
N GLN A 189 -12.00 -7.18 -14.77
CA GLN A 189 -13.30 -7.65 -15.22
C GLN A 189 -13.25 -8.09 -16.71
N HIS A 190 -14.05 -9.10 -17.05
CA HIS A 190 -14.20 -9.51 -18.46
C HIS A 190 -14.81 -8.36 -19.29
N GLY A 191 -14.16 -8.02 -20.39
CA GLY A 191 -14.61 -6.94 -21.27
C GLY A 191 -14.21 -5.52 -20.79
N ALA A 192 -13.30 -5.42 -19.80
CA ALA A 192 -12.71 -4.14 -19.42
C ALA A 192 -12.08 -3.45 -20.64
N THR A 193 -12.30 -2.15 -20.75
CA THR A 193 -11.72 -1.29 -21.79
C THR A 193 -10.98 -0.12 -21.15
N ALA A 194 -10.03 0.46 -21.86
CA ALA A 194 -9.32 1.65 -21.42
C ALA A 194 -10.27 2.76 -20.91
N GLU A 195 -11.37 3.01 -21.62
CA GLU A 195 -12.35 4.04 -21.22
C GLU A 195 -13.18 3.62 -20.00
N SER A 196 -13.52 2.32 -19.84
CA SER A 196 -14.24 1.87 -18.65
C SER A 196 -13.34 1.95 -17.39
N ILE A 197 -12.07 1.61 -17.51
CA ILE A 197 -11.07 1.73 -16.44
C ILE A 197 -10.97 3.20 -15.97
N TYR A 198 -10.77 4.12 -16.91
CA TYR A 198 -10.71 5.55 -16.60
C TYR A 198 -11.98 6.03 -15.88
N ARG A 199 -13.17 5.75 -16.45
CA ARG A 199 -14.44 6.21 -15.85
C ARG A 199 -14.66 5.59 -14.46
N ASN A 200 -14.42 4.30 -14.29
CA ASN A 200 -14.59 3.64 -13.01
C ASN A 200 -13.74 4.31 -11.92
N VAL A 201 -12.47 4.60 -12.21
CA VAL A 201 -11.59 5.26 -11.24
C VAL A 201 -12.08 6.67 -10.93
N ILE A 202 -12.40 7.48 -11.94
CA ILE A 202 -12.78 8.89 -11.72
C ILE A 202 -14.14 9.00 -11.01
N ASP A 203 -15.15 8.28 -11.49
CA ASP A 203 -16.51 8.38 -10.97
C ASP A 203 -16.61 7.88 -9.53
N GLN A 204 -15.91 6.80 -9.19
CA GLN A 204 -15.89 6.27 -7.83
C GLN A 204 -15.05 7.18 -6.90
N THR A 205 -13.84 7.57 -7.31
CA THR A 205 -12.98 8.44 -6.49
C THR A 205 -13.68 9.76 -6.14
N SER A 206 -14.46 10.33 -7.06
CA SER A 206 -15.17 11.59 -6.82
C SER A 206 -16.13 11.60 -5.63
N ARG A 207 -16.45 10.42 -5.09
CA ARG A 207 -17.37 10.21 -3.95
C ARG A 207 -16.65 10.08 -2.61
N HIS A 208 -15.33 10.11 -2.61
CA HIS A 208 -14.50 9.84 -1.43
C HIS A 208 -13.44 10.92 -1.24
N GLU A 209 -13.20 11.35 -0.01
CA GLU A 209 -12.04 12.18 0.34
C GLU A 209 -10.76 11.32 0.41
N LYS A 210 -10.86 10.11 0.95
CA LYS A 210 -9.81 9.10 0.98
C LYS A 210 -10.16 7.95 0.03
N ALA A 211 -9.40 7.77 -1.04
CA ALA A 211 -9.60 6.74 -2.04
C ALA A 211 -8.41 5.77 -2.11
N ILE A 212 -8.69 4.48 -1.92
CA ILE A 212 -7.74 3.39 -2.21
C ILE A 212 -8.21 2.74 -3.51
N VAL A 213 -7.42 2.91 -4.57
CA VAL A 213 -7.77 2.50 -5.93
C VAL A 213 -7.15 1.14 -6.24
N LEU A 214 -7.98 0.13 -6.50
CA LEU A 214 -7.54 -1.16 -7.01
C LEU A 214 -7.28 -1.08 -8.51
N MET A 215 -6.07 -1.39 -8.90
CA MET A 215 -5.63 -1.66 -10.27
C MET A 215 -4.68 -2.86 -10.25
N HIS A 216 -4.33 -3.36 -11.43
CA HIS A 216 -3.39 -4.45 -11.56
C HIS A 216 -2.26 -4.08 -12.53
N ASN A 217 -1.06 -4.60 -12.27
CA ASN A 217 0.09 -4.45 -13.17
C ASN A 217 0.66 -5.79 -13.64
N SER A 218 -0.15 -6.84 -13.67
CA SER A 218 0.21 -8.08 -14.37
C SER A 218 0.36 -7.82 -15.89
N GLY A 219 1.11 -8.67 -16.60
CA GLY A 219 1.50 -8.43 -18.00
C GLY A 219 0.35 -8.24 -19.00
N ALA A 220 -0.88 -8.57 -18.62
CA ALA A 220 -2.08 -8.39 -19.46
C ALA A 220 -2.76 -7.01 -19.29
N LYS A 221 -2.27 -6.13 -18.39
CA LYS A 221 -2.94 -4.88 -17.98
C LYS A 221 -2.41 -3.64 -18.71
N LYS A 222 -2.17 -3.75 -20.00
CA LYS A 222 -1.67 -2.62 -20.81
C LYS A 222 -2.65 -1.44 -20.83
N ASP A 223 -3.95 -1.69 -20.86
CA ASP A 223 -4.96 -0.62 -20.86
C ASP A 223 -4.92 0.20 -19.56
N THR A 224 -4.63 -0.45 -18.42
CA THR A 224 -4.43 0.24 -17.14
C THR A 224 -3.22 1.18 -17.22
N LEU A 225 -2.08 0.70 -17.72
CA LEU A 225 -0.89 1.51 -17.93
C LEU A 225 -1.17 2.70 -18.87
N ASP A 226 -1.84 2.46 -20.00
CA ASP A 226 -2.13 3.49 -21.02
C ASP A 226 -3.05 4.60 -20.48
N GLN A 227 -3.97 4.26 -19.55
CA GLN A 227 -4.86 5.26 -18.94
C GLN A 227 -4.27 5.96 -17.71
N LEU A 228 -3.20 5.44 -17.14
CA LEU A 228 -2.63 5.97 -15.90
C LEU A 228 -2.29 7.48 -15.95
N PRO A 229 -1.67 8.02 -17.02
CA PRO A 229 -1.45 9.47 -17.16
C PRO A 229 -2.76 10.28 -17.07
N ARG A 230 -3.76 9.87 -17.84
CA ARG A 230 -5.07 10.56 -17.90
C ARG A 230 -5.80 10.52 -16.55
N ILE A 231 -5.72 9.40 -15.85
CA ILE A 231 -6.27 9.22 -14.49
C ILE A 231 -5.59 10.20 -13.52
N ILE A 232 -4.25 10.25 -13.51
CA ILE A 232 -3.47 11.10 -12.62
C ILE A 232 -3.82 12.57 -12.86
N GLU A 233 -3.76 13.03 -14.10
CA GLU A 233 -4.05 14.43 -14.47
C GLU A 233 -5.47 14.83 -14.05
N LYS A 234 -6.45 13.95 -14.26
CA LYS A 234 -7.83 14.22 -13.88
C LYS A 234 -7.99 14.33 -12.36
N LEU A 235 -7.43 13.40 -11.59
CA LEU A 235 -7.50 13.42 -10.14
C LEU A 235 -6.77 14.64 -9.54
N GLN A 236 -5.61 15.04 -10.10
CA GLN A 236 -4.94 16.28 -9.73
C GLN A 236 -5.83 17.50 -10.00
N SER A 237 -6.50 17.56 -11.15
CA SER A 237 -7.43 18.65 -11.49
C SER A 237 -8.66 18.73 -10.57
N MET A 238 -9.01 17.62 -9.91
CA MET A 238 -10.08 17.52 -8.90
C MET A 238 -9.59 17.85 -7.47
N GLY A 239 -8.31 18.20 -7.32
CA GLY A 239 -7.70 18.59 -6.05
C GLY A 239 -7.25 17.42 -5.18
N TYR A 240 -7.08 16.23 -5.71
CA TYR A 240 -6.52 15.11 -4.97
C TYR A 240 -4.99 15.18 -4.94
N ARG A 241 -4.41 14.99 -3.75
CA ARG A 241 -2.99 14.62 -3.59
C ARG A 241 -2.83 13.11 -3.68
N PHE A 242 -1.62 12.66 -3.96
CA PHE A 242 -1.28 11.24 -4.07
C PHE A 242 -0.33 10.84 -2.96
N ALA A 243 -0.52 9.64 -2.42
CA ALA A 243 0.40 9.05 -1.44
C ALA A 243 0.50 7.52 -1.65
N ALA A 244 1.56 6.91 -1.17
CA ALA A 244 1.65 5.48 -1.01
C ALA A 244 1.05 5.06 0.35
N LEU A 245 0.52 3.84 0.45
CA LEU A 245 0.08 3.26 1.71
C LEU A 245 1.30 2.86 2.56
N ASP A 246 1.16 3.03 3.86
CA ASP A 246 2.02 2.44 4.89
C ASP A 246 1.16 2.00 6.07
N ALA A 247 1.74 1.38 7.09
CA ALA A 247 0.99 0.80 8.21
C ALA A 247 0.32 1.85 9.12
N THR A 248 0.58 3.15 8.92
CA THR A 248 -0.06 4.25 9.69
C THR A 248 -1.33 4.79 9.03
N VAL A 249 -1.57 4.47 7.76
CA VAL A 249 -2.79 4.87 7.06
C VAL A 249 -3.96 4.05 7.60
N GLU A 250 -5.02 4.71 8.09
CA GLU A 250 -6.24 4.02 8.53
C GLU A 250 -6.81 3.18 7.38
N PRO A 251 -6.96 1.83 7.54
CA PRO A 251 -7.33 0.96 6.45
C PRO A 251 -8.81 1.11 6.04
N ILE A 252 -9.07 0.78 4.78
CA ILE A 252 -10.41 0.51 4.26
C ILE A 252 -10.53 -1.00 4.11
N ASN A 253 -11.43 -1.61 4.87
CA ASN A 253 -11.60 -3.05 4.94
C ASN A 253 -13.03 -3.43 4.63
N PHE A 254 -13.23 -4.54 3.91
CA PHE A 254 -14.55 -5.09 3.70
C PHE A 254 -15.10 -5.67 5.00
N ARG A 255 -16.43 -5.60 5.15
CA ARG A 255 -17.09 -6.19 6.32
C ARG A 255 -16.97 -7.71 6.26
N LEU A 256 -16.25 -8.28 7.22
CA LEU A 256 -16.14 -9.73 7.36
C LEU A 256 -17.52 -10.35 7.64
N PRO A 257 -17.79 -11.55 7.07
CA PRO A 257 -19.00 -12.29 7.39
C PRO A 257 -19.04 -12.63 8.89
N ASP A 258 -20.26 -12.69 9.43
CA ASP A 258 -20.53 -13.03 10.84
C ASP A 258 -20.12 -14.46 11.16
#